data_1120d2f6b41c52f65bf5fa85050af002
#
_entry.id   1120d2f6b41c52f65bf5fa85050af002
#
_cell.length_a   1.000
_cell.length_b   1.000
_cell.length_c   1.000
_cell.angle_alpha   90.00
_cell.angle_beta   90.00
_cell.angle_gamma   90.00
#
_symmetry.space_group_name_H-M   'P 1'
#
loop_
_entity.id
_entity.type
_entity.pdbx_description
1 polymer ?
#
loop_
_entity_poly.entity_id
_entity_poly.type
_entity_poly.pdbx_seq_one_letter_code
_entity_poly.pdbx_strand_id
1 'polypeptide(L)'
;SLDMDKVILFLDDTDESNSNLYLSKLISMGIYNFTKNIEGVMYLYNNPNSYRDVAHIQQLDVVGTQPQPQETPNNVIVENYNSTVHTTRIIGIKNVTKQSGATTLAYMLKNQLKQHYSVVAIEVNKSDFKYFNDKTLISTSATEIGNTVAKHSDKDVIVIDVNDSSQAEGLCTDMLYLIEPSVIKLNKLMFVDRAGNSLKALRNKKVILNQSLLNSKDVLDFEYESGLKIFYNMPPLDEREKSIHALNKFLVMLGFGKQSDTEEEEKKNKILGLFGF
;
A
#
# COMPACT_ATOMS: atom_id res chain seq x y z
N SER A 1 5.83 21.79 -32.07
CA SER A 1 5.92 20.51 -31.33
C SER A 1 4.87 20.51 -30.26
N LEU A 2 4.17 19.38 -30.07
CA LEU A 2 3.26 19.19 -28.94
C LEU A 2 4.05 19.24 -27.64
N ASP A 3 3.53 19.95 -26.64
CA ASP A 3 4.04 19.94 -25.28
C ASP A 3 3.54 18.65 -24.62
N MET A 4 4.43 17.65 -24.54
CA MET A 4 4.07 16.29 -24.09
C MET A 4 3.65 16.26 -22.62
N ASP A 5 4.08 17.22 -21.81
CA ASP A 5 3.67 17.34 -20.40
C ASP A 5 2.18 17.69 -20.24
N LYS A 6 1.57 18.23 -21.31
CA LYS A 6 0.14 18.57 -21.36
C LYS A 6 -0.73 17.52 -22.06
N VAL A 7 -0.15 16.41 -22.50
CA VAL A 7 -0.89 15.32 -23.13
C VAL A 7 -1.31 14.33 -22.06
N ILE A 8 -2.62 14.08 -21.95
CA ILE A 8 -3.16 13.00 -21.13
C ILE A 8 -3.80 11.97 -22.04
N LEU A 9 -3.30 10.73 -22.00
CA LEU A 9 -3.88 9.62 -22.76
C LEU A 9 -4.98 8.93 -21.94
N PHE A 10 -6.15 8.83 -22.55
CA PHE A 10 -7.22 7.98 -22.04
C PHE A 10 -7.09 6.61 -22.70
N LEU A 11 -6.78 5.58 -21.90
CA LEU A 11 -6.58 4.21 -22.34
C LEU A 11 -7.89 3.42 -22.19
N ASP A 12 -8.11 2.50 -23.12
CA ASP A 12 -9.17 1.50 -22.99
C ASP A 12 -8.81 0.44 -21.94
N ASP A 13 -9.73 -0.46 -21.64
CA ASP A 13 -9.50 -1.54 -20.66
C ASP A 13 -9.25 -2.88 -21.38
N THR A 14 -8.23 -2.90 -22.24
CA THR A 14 -7.77 -4.09 -22.96
C THR A 14 -6.52 -4.68 -22.28
N ASP A 15 -6.24 -5.96 -22.53
CA ASP A 15 -5.02 -6.62 -22.05
C ASP A 15 -3.76 -5.93 -22.58
N GLU A 16 -3.82 -5.38 -23.80
CA GLU A 16 -2.71 -4.67 -24.40
C GLU A 16 -2.42 -3.35 -23.67
N SER A 17 -3.44 -2.54 -23.38
CA SER A 17 -3.31 -1.29 -22.66
C SER A 17 -2.95 -1.47 -21.17
N ASN A 18 -3.13 -2.70 -20.63
CA ASN A 18 -2.70 -3.11 -19.28
C ASN A 18 -1.24 -3.59 -19.25
N SER A 19 -0.64 -3.89 -20.42
CA SER A 19 0.70 -4.47 -20.44
C SER A 19 1.78 -3.42 -20.14
N ASN A 20 2.75 -3.81 -19.29
CA ASN A 20 3.91 -2.95 -18.98
C ASN A 20 4.71 -2.59 -20.23
N LEU A 21 4.75 -3.49 -21.24
CA LEU A 21 5.42 -3.24 -22.50
C LEU A 21 4.77 -2.07 -23.28
N TYR A 22 3.44 -2.00 -23.30
CA TYR A 22 2.72 -0.91 -23.92
C TYR A 22 2.93 0.41 -23.16
N LEU A 23 2.79 0.38 -21.83
CA LEU A 23 3.02 1.55 -20.97
C LEU A 23 4.47 2.03 -21.05
N SER A 24 5.45 1.13 -21.10
CA SER A 24 6.88 1.44 -21.27
C SER A 24 7.15 2.14 -22.61
N LYS A 25 6.46 1.73 -23.68
CA LYS A 25 6.54 2.44 -24.97
C LYS A 25 6.01 3.87 -24.88
N LEU A 26 4.88 4.08 -24.19
CA LEU A 26 4.34 5.44 -23.97
C LEU A 26 5.35 6.31 -23.23
N ILE A 27 5.95 5.78 -22.17
CA ILE A 27 6.97 6.46 -21.37
C ILE A 27 8.20 6.79 -22.23
N SER A 28 8.65 5.87 -23.08
CA SER A 28 9.77 6.09 -23.99
C SER A 28 9.48 7.17 -25.03
N MET A 29 8.21 7.42 -25.34
CA MET A 29 7.76 8.51 -26.21
C MET A 29 7.59 9.85 -25.49
N GLY A 30 7.88 9.89 -24.16
CA GLY A 30 7.72 11.09 -23.33
C GLY A 30 6.30 11.31 -22.83
N ILE A 31 5.41 10.30 -22.93
CA ILE A 31 4.04 10.39 -22.45
C ILE A 31 3.97 9.78 -21.05
N TYR A 32 3.82 10.62 -20.06
CA TYR A 32 3.81 10.21 -18.65
C TYR A 32 2.40 10.23 -18.04
N ASN A 33 1.46 10.94 -18.66
CA ASN A 33 0.10 11.10 -18.16
C ASN A 33 -0.83 10.18 -18.93
N PHE A 34 -1.23 9.07 -18.33
CA PHE A 34 -2.20 8.13 -18.90
C PHE A 34 -3.11 7.56 -17.82
N THR A 35 -4.37 7.32 -18.14
CA THR A 35 -5.39 6.82 -17.22
C THR A 35 -6.49 6.07 -17.96
N LYS A 36 -7.31 5.29 -17.24
CA LYS A 36 -8.44 4.53 -17.77
C LYS A 36 -9.80 5.06 -17.29
N ASN A 37 -9.82 6.06 -16.45
CA ASN A 37 -11.05 6.63 -15.92
C ASN A 37 -11.04 8.16 -15.99
N ILE A 38 -12.23 8.76 -16.04
CA ILE A 38 -12.41 10.21 -16.17
C ILE A 38 -11.90 10.94 -14.92
N GLU A 39 -12.01 10.34 -13.74
CA GLU A 39 -11.51 10.93 -12.49
C GLU A 39 -9.98 11.05 -12.53
N GLY A 40 -9.30 10.03 -13.10
CA GLY A 40 -7.87 10.07 -13.39
C GLY A 40 -7.45 11.18 -14.35
N VAL A 41 -8.27 11.50 -15.36
CA VAL A 41 -8.00 12.63 -16.27
C VAL A 41 -8.03 13.95 -15.49
N MET A 42 -9.04 14.16 -14.64
CA MET A 42 -9.16 15.36 -13.82
C MET A 42 -8.01 15.47 -12.81
N TYR A 43 -7.59 14.34 -12.25
CA TYR A 43 -6.45 14.30 -11.34
C TYR A 43 -5.14 14.67 -12.05
N LEU A 44 -4.84 14.05 -13.20
CA LEU A 44 -3.64 14.30 -13.97
C LEU A 44 -3.58 15.69 -14.59
N TYR A 45 -4.74 16.28 -14.89
CA TYR A 45 -4.81 17.67 -15.33
C TYR A 45 -4.30 18.65 -14.27
N ASN A 46 -4.62 18.38 -12.99
CA ASN A 46 -4.19 19.22 -11.87
C ASN A 46 -2.82 18.79 -11.30
N ASN A 47 -2.40 17.54 -11.52
CA ASN A 47 -1.20 16.94 -10.97
C ASN A 47 -0.52 16.08 -12.05
N PRO A 48 0.12 16.67 -13.06
CA PRO A 48 0.75 15.92 -14.12
C PRO A 48 1.93 15.09 -13.60
N ASN A 49 2.03 13.85 -14.08
CA ASN A 49 3.16 12.98 -13.78
C ASN A 49 4.43 13.48 -14.47
N SER A 50 5.54 13.36 -13.77
CA SER A 50 6.89 13.45 -14.34
C SER A 50 7.42 12.05 -14.69
N TYR A 51 8.55 11.98 -15.42
CA TYR A 51 9.23 10.70 -15.69
C TYR A 51 9.47 9.89 -14.40
N ARG A 52 9.82 10.56 -13.29
CA ARG A 52 10.09 9.90 -12.00
C ARG A 52 8.89 9.10 -11.48
N ASP A 53 7.68 9.59 -11.71
CA ASP A 53 6.45 8.99 -11.19
C ASP A 53 6.11 7.68 -11.93
N VAL A 54 6.54 7.54 -13.18
CA VAL A 54 6.28 6.39 -14.07
C VAL A 54 7.53 5.54 -14.38
N ALA A 55 8.72 5.97 -13.97
CA ALA A 55 10.00 5.31 -14.27
C ALA A 55 10.05 3.83 -13.82
N HIS A 56 9.31 3.48 -12.76
CA HIS A 56 9.21 2.12 -12.26
C HIS A 56 8.58 1.15 -13.29
N ILE A 57 7.73 1.64 -14.20
CA ILE A 57 7.12 0.84 -15.27
C ILE A 57 8.17 0.49 -16.34
N GLN A 58 9.11 1.39 -16.61
CA GLN A 58 10.15 1.22 -17.62
C GLN A 58 11.34 0.36 -17.15
N GLN A 59 11.64 0.37 -15.85
CA GLN A 59 12.75 -0.42 -15.29
C GLN A 59 12.55 -1.94 -15.39
N LEU A 60 11.35 -2.41 -15.65
CA LEU A 60 11.03 -3.83 -15.83
C LEU A 60 11.50 -4.41 -17.18
N ASP A 61 11.82 -3.58 -18.17
CA ASP A 61 12.23 -4.03 -19.52
C ASP A 61 13.76 -4.21 -19.69
N VAL A 62 14.59 -3.78 -18.74
CA VAL A 62 16.06 -3.72 -18.91
C VAL A 62 16.76 -5.02 -18.54
N VAL A 63 16.08 -6.05 -18.07
CA VAL A 63 16.69 -7.34 -17.63
C VAL A 63 16.72 -8.39 -18.77
N GLY A 64 16.55 -8.02 -20.00
CA GLY A 64 16.52 -9.01 -21.08
C GLY A 64 16.95 -8.51 -22.46
N THR A 65 18.20 -8.14 -22.67
CA THR A 65 18.79 -8.29 -24.02
C THR A 65 20.33 -8.16 -24.00
N GLN A 66 21.02 -9.29 -23.98
CA GLN A 66 22.33 -9.39 -24.63
C GLN A 66 22.13 -9.98 -26.03
N PRO A 67 22.80 -9.48 -27.07
CA PRO A 67 22.67 -10.02 -28.42
C PRO A 67 23.56 -11.27 -28.60
N GLN A 68 22.98 -12.38 -29.02
CA GLN A 68 23.71 -13.51 -29.58
C GLN A 68 23.21 -13.87 -31.00
N PRO A 69 24.09 -14.44 -31.87
CA PRO A 69 23.84 -14.60 -33.29
C PRO A 69 22.91 -15.76 -33.61
N GLN A 70 22.26 -15.64 -34.77
CA GLN A 70 21.32 -16.58 -35.39
C GLN A 70 21.92 -17.97 -35.60
N GLU A 71 21.18 -19.01 -35.26
CA GLU A 71 21.09 -20.30 -35.99
C GLU A 71 19.69 -20.91 -35.87
N THR A 72 19.25 -21.57 -36.97
CA THR A 72 17.93 -22.01 -37.36
C THR A 72 17.50 -23.37 -36.71
N PRO A 73 16.34 -23.98 -37.08
CA PRO A 73 15.25 -24.20 -36.14
C PRO A 73 15.13 -25.68 -35.72
N ASN A 74 14.76 -25.93 -34.47
CA ASN A 74 14.17 -27.20 -34.12
C ASN A 74 13.04 -27.01 -33.10
N ASN A 75 11.93 -27.67 -33.36
CA ASN A 75 10.71 -27.69 -32.59
C ASN A 75 10.96 -27.89 -31.11
N VAL A 76 10.72 -26.86 -30.32
CA VAL A 76 10.56 -26.97 -28.88
C VAL A 76 9.17 -26.48 -28.54
N ILE A 77 8.40 -27.34 -27.89
CA ILE A 77 7.11 -27.06 -27.29
C ILE A 77 7.27 -25.82 -26.41
N VAL A 78 6.67 -24.69 -26.83
CA VAL A 78 6.61 -23.49 -25.98
C VAL A 78 5.59 -23.77 -24.91
N GLU A 79 6.05 -24.25 -23.75
CA GLU A 79 5.27 -24.09 -22.55
C GLU A 79 5.10 -22.61 -22.30
N ASN A 80 3.86 -22.13 -22.42
CA ASN A 80 3.47 -20.77 -22.08
C ASN A 80 3.74 -20.53 -20.57
N TYR A 81 4.96 -20.07 -20.26
CA TYR A 81 5.19 -19.38 -19.00
C TYR A 81 4.49 -18.02 -19.10
N ASN A 82 3.23 -17.97 -18.70
CA ASN A 82 2.61 -16.74 -18.24
C ASN A 82 3.38 -16.28 -17.00
N SER A 83 4.53 -15.65 -17.19
CA SER A 83 5.17 -14.89 -16.11
C SER A 83 4.31 -13.63 -15.88
N THR A 84 3.29 -13.77 -15.05
CA THR A 84 2.67 -12.63 -14.41
C THR A 84 3.79 -11.93 -13.65
N VAL A 85 4.15 -10.73 -14.09
CA VAL A 85 5.15 -9.90 -13.38
C VAL A 85 4.60 -9.68 -11.98
N HIS A 86 5.20 -10.36 -11.01
CA HIS A 86 4.77 -10.31 -9.63
C HIS A 86 5.21 -8.97 -9.05
N THR A 87 4.30 -8.01 -8.98
CA THR A 87 4.60 -6.70 -8.40
C THR A 87 4.33 -6.74 -6.89
N THR A 88 5.39 -6.81 -6.10
CA THR A 88 5.29 -6.74 -4.64
C THR A 88 4.77 -5.40 -4.19
N ARG A 89 3.68 -5.37 -3.44
CA ARG A 89 3.14 -4.16 -2.83
C ARG A 89 3.79 -3.92 -1.47
N ILE A 90 4.36 -2.73 -1.26
CA ILE A 90 5.09 -2.40 -0.04
C ILE A 90 4.31 -1.35 0.74
N ILE A 91 3.79 -1.72 1.92
CA ILE A 91 3.00 -0.86 2.80
C ILE A 91 3.86 -0.42 3.97
N GLY A 92 4.17 0.86 4.05
CA GLY A 92 4.87 1.47 5.19
C GLY A 92 3.90 2.01 6.23
N ILE A 93 4.20 1.84 7.49
CA ILE A 93 3.42 2.34 8.62
C ILE A 93 4.33 3.19 9.49
N LYS A 94 3.92 4.44 9.74
CA LYS A 94 4.67 5.41 10.54
C LYS A 94 3.82 6.04 11.64
N ASN A 95 4.35 6.10 12.84
CA ASN A 95 3.73 6.85 13.94
C ASN A 95 3.93 8.36 13.74
N VAL A 96 2.85 9.13 13.69
CA VAL A 96 2.85 10.60 13.77
C VAL A 96 2.86 11.03 15.23
N THR A 97 1.95 10.51 16.03
CA THR A 97 2.00 10.66 17.48
C THR A 97 2.78 9.49 18.09
N LYS A 98 3.49 9.74 19.19
CA LYS A 98 4.28 8.69 19.84
C LYS A 98 3.39 7.50 20.23
N GLN A 99 3.89 6.27 19.95
CA GLN A 99 3.19 5.04 20.31
C GLN A 99 1.75 4.96 19.77
N SER A 100 1.57 5.32 18.51
CA SER A 100 0.26 5.21 17.83
C SER A 100 -0.05 3.79 17.35
N GLY A 101 0.79 2.81 17.65
CA GLY A 101 0.52 1.39 17.37
C GLY A 101 1.02 0.87 16.03
N ALA A 102 2.04 1.51 15.40
CA ALA A 102 2.56 1.05 14.11
C ALA A 102 3.02 -0.42 14.13
N THR A 103 3.77 -0.83 15.15
CA THR A 103 4.28 -2.19 15.31
C THR A 103 3.13 -3.22 15.41
N THR A 104 2.12 -2.93 16.24
CA THR A 104 0.94 -3.79 16.40
C THR A 104 0.12 -3.85 15.10
N LEU A 105 -0.12 -2.70 14.45
CA LEU A 105 -0.86 -2.66 13.20
C LEU A 105 -0.13 -3.41 12.08
N ALA A 106 1.21 -3.32 12.01
CA ALA A 106 2.00 -4.08 11.04
C ALA A 106 1.82 -5.59 11.23
N TYR A 107 1.87 -6.06 12.47
CA TYR A 107 1.61 -7.46 12.82
C TYR A 107 0.18 -7.89 12.43
N MET A 108 -0.82 -7.09 12.76
CA MET A 108 -2.22 -7.39 12.47
C MET A 108 -2.51 -7.40 10.97
N LEU A 109 -2.00 -6.42 10.21
CA LEU A 109 -2.14 -6.38 8.75
C LEU A 109 -1.48 -7.59 8.09
N LYS A 110 -0.27 -7.96 8.53
CA LYS A 110 0.38 -9.19 8.07
C LYS A 110 -0.48 -10.42 8.32
N ASN A 111 -1.06 -10.55 9.51
CA ASN A 111 -1.91 -11.69 9.86
C ASN A 111 -3.23 -11.72 9.10
N GLN A 112 -3.84 -10.56 8.84
CA GLN A 112 -5.06 -10.46 8.05
C GLN A 112 -4.80 -10.77 6.58
N LEU A 113 -3.76 -10.18 5.99
CA LEU A 113 -3.41 -10.35 4.58
C LEU A 113 -2.94 -11.77 4.26
N LYS A 114 -2.24 -12.47 5.18
CA LYS A 114 -1.73 -13.83 4.93
C LYS A 114 -2.80 -14.88 4.64
N GLN A 115 -4.07 -14.54 4.84
CA GLN A 115 -5.19 -15.43 4.50
C GLN A 115 -5.33 -15.58 2.98
N HIS A 116 -4.93 -14.57 2.20
CA HIS A 116 -5.12 -14.53 0.75
C HIS A 116 -3.85 -14.17 -0.05
N TYR A 117 -2.81 -13.71 0.63
CA TYR A 117 -1.55 -13.23 0.02
C TYR A 117 -0.33 -13.86 0.69
N SER A 118 0.76 -13.96 -0.04
CA SER A 118 2.06 -14.24 0.56
C SER A 118 2.62 -12.95 1.16
N VAL A 119 2.78 -12.89 2.50
CA VAL A 119 3.08 -11.65 3.23
C VAL A 119 4.25 -11.82 4.18
N VAL A 120 5.08 -10.80 4.27
CA VAL A 120 6.08 -10.63 5.30
C VAL A 120 5.92 -9.27 6.00
N ALA A 121 6.22 -9.20 7.29
CA ALA A 121 6.32 -7.92 8.00
C ALA A 121 7.74 -7.68 8.49
N ILE A 122 8.19 -6.44 8.34
CA ILE A 122 9.55 -5.98 8.66
C ILE A 122 9.45 -4.78 9.60
N GLU A 123 10.22 -4.76 10.67
CA GLU A 123 10.40 -3.55 11.50
C GLU A 123 11.81 -3.00 11.33
N VAL A 124 11.94 -1.67 11.37
CA VAL A 124 13.20 -0.97 11.12
C VAL A 124 13.72 -0.30 12.37
N ASN A 125 15.00 -0.54 12.69
CA ASN A 125 15.69 0.01 13.87
C ASN A 125 14.97 -0.29 15.21
N LYS A 126 14.28 -1.42 15.27
CA LYS A 126 13.56 -1.92 16.45
C LYS A 126 13.78 -3.42 16.58
N SER A 127 13.35 -3.98 17.71
CA SER A 127 13.32 -5.43 17.96
C SER A 127 12.07 -5.84 18.75
N ASP A 128 10.94 -5.17 18.48
CA ASP A 128 9.67 -5.40 19.17
C ASP A 128 8.93 -6.62 18.63
N PHE A 129 9.16 -6.96 17.36
CA PHE A 129 8.55 -8.13 16.71
C PHE A 129 8.87 -9.46 17.39
N LYS A 130 10.00 -9.57 18.09
CA LYS A 130 10.35 -10.76 18.88
C LYS A 130 9.33 -11.12 19.96
N TYR A 131 8.55 -10.14 20.43
CA TYR A 131 7.56 -10.36 21.50
C TYR A 131 6.25 -10.96 20.98
N PHE A 132 6.01 -11.01 19.66
CA PHE A 132 4.85 -11.69 19.09
C PHE A 132 5.03 -13.20 18.92
N ASN A 133 6.21 -13.76 19.21
CA ASN A 133 6.53 -15.18 19.03
C ASN A 133 6.25 -15.73 17.61
N ASP A 134 6.33 -14.89 16.61
CA ASP A 134 6.12 -15.23 15.19
C ASP A 134 7.46 -15.12 14.44
N LYS A 135 8.01 -16.29 14.05
CA LYS A 135 9.32 -16.39 13.37
C LYS A 135 9.33 -15.81 11.95
N THR A 136 8.17 -15.47 11.40
CA THR A 136 8.05 -14.86 10.07
C THR A 136 8.10 -13.32 10.11
N LEU A 137 8.25 -12.74 11.29
CA LEU A 137 8.49 -11.31 11.49
C LEU A 137 9.99 -11.03 11.46
N ILE A 138 10.37 -9.93 10.81
CA ILE A 138 11.77 -9.61 10.54
C ILE A 138 12.11 -8.26 11.17
N SER A 139 13.22 -8.22 11.91
CA SER A 139 13.80 -6.97 12.41
C SER A 139 15.07 -6.66 11.60
N THR A 140 15.22 -5.43 11.13
CA THR A 140 16.36 -5.00 10.33
C THR A 140 16.80 -3.58 10.69
N SER A 141 17.98 -3.20 10.24
CA SER A 141 18.46 -1.81 10.35
C SER A 141 18.03 -0.98 9.15
N ALA A 142 18.07 0.36 9.29
CA ALA A 142 17.81 1.27 8.18
C ALA A 142 18.82 1.09 7.02
N THR A 143 20.07 0.68 7.29
CA THR A 143 21.06 0.43 6.26
C THR A 143 20.81 -0.87 5.48
N GLU A 144 20.17 -1.85 6.10
CA GLU A 144 19.91 -3.17 5.50
C GLU A 144 18.50 -3.33 4.95
N ILE A 145 17.62 -2.35 5.12
CA ILE A 145 16.21 -2.46 4.70
C ILE A 145 16.07 -2.75 3.20
N GLY A 146 16.87 -2.11 2.36
CA GLY A 146 16.85 -2.34 0.91
C GLY A 146 17.16 -3.79 0.54
N ASN A 147 18.23 -4.34 1.13
CA ASN A 147 18.61 -5.75 0.95
C ASN A 147 17.54 -6.71 1.49
N THR A 148 16.93 -6.35 2.64
CA THR A 148 15.87 -7.16 3.26
C THR A 148 14.62 -7.19 2.39
N VAL A 149 14.19 -6.06 1.84
CA VAL A 149 13.07 -5.97 0.90
C VAL A 149 13.35 -6.76 -0.37
N ALA A 150 14.55 -6.61 -0.96
CA ALA A 150 14.94 -7.33 -2.16
C ALA A 150 14.92 -8.87 -1.98
N LYS A 151 15.31 -9.39 -0.81
CA LYS A 151 15.23 -10.83 -0.48
C LYS A 151 13.80 -11.37 -0.40
N HIS A 152 12.81 -10.50 -0.26
CA HIS A 152 11.39 -10.86 -0.13
C HIS A 152 10.55 -10.33 -1.30
N SER A 153 11.19 -10.00 -2.43
CA SER A 153 10.50 -9.54 -3.64
C SER A 153 9.60 -10.61 -4.30
N ASP A 154 9.68 -11.85 -3.82
CA ASP A 154 8.78 -12.96 -4.18
C ASP A 154 7.42 -12.91 -3.45
N LYS A 155 7.24 -11.99 -2.50
CA LYS A 155 6.00 -11.85 -1.73
C LYS A 155 5.03 -10.90 -2.42
N ASP A 156 3.73 -11.20 -2.30
CA ASP A 156 2.66 -10.31 -2.78
C ASP A 156 2.67 -8.98 -2.04
N VAL A 157 2.90 -9.04 -0.71
CA VAL A 157 2.86 -7.86 0.16
C VAL A 157 4.01 -7.88 1.16
N ILE A 158 4.67 -6.73 1.30
CA ILE A 158 5.60 -6.45 2.40
C ILE A 158 5.01 -5.34 3.26
N VAL A 159 4.83 -5.58 4.54
CA VAL A 159 4.39 -4.57 5.51
C VAL A 159 5.59 -4.09 6.31
N ILE A 160 5.85 -2.79 6.35
CA ILE A 160 7.02 -2.22 7.03
C ILE A 160 6.60 -1.28 8.16
N ASP A 161 6.96 -1.60 9.41
CA ASP A 161 7.02 -0.60 10.48
C ASP A 161 8.27 0.25 10.26
N VAL A 162 8.10 1.40 9.59
CA VAL A 162 9.23 2.21 9.11
C VAL A 162 9.94 2.98 10.23
N ASN A 163 9.30 3.10 11.41
CA ASN A 163 9.81 3.92 12.50
C ASN A 163 10.18 5.33 11.99
N ASP A 164 11.42 5.80 12.21
CA ASP A 164 11.90 7.10 11.73
C ASP A 164 12.82 6.99 10.50
N SER A 165 12.81 5.84 9.80
CA SER A 165 13.69 5.59 8.65
C SER A 165 13.13 6.17 7.36
N SER A 166 13.75 7.25 6.86
CA SER A 166 13.45 7.82 5.54
C SER A 166 13.80 6.87 4.39
N GLN A 167 14.79 5.99 4.58
CA GLN A 167 15.15 4.95 3.60
C GLN A 167 14.01 3.95 3.44
N ALA A 168 13.42 3.49 4.57
CA ALA A 168 12.27 2.60 4.54
C ALA A 168 11.02 3.27 3.92
N GLU A 169 10.77 4.55 4.24
CA GLU A 169 9.68 5.31 3.61
C GLU A 169 9.82 5.36 2.09
N GLY A 170 11.05 5.58 1.59
CA GLY A 170 11.33 5.68 0.15
C GLY A 170 11.12 4.38 -0.62
N LEU A 171 11.05 3.21 0.06
CA LEU A 171 10.77 1.91 -0.56
C LEU A 171 9.27 1.59 -0.65
N CYS A 172 8.43 2.33 0.08
CA CYS A 172 7.01 2.00 0.21
C CYS A 172 6.19 2.51 -0.98
N THR A 173 5.34 1.65 -1.54
CA THR A 173 4.34 2.04 -2.54
C THR A 173 3.15 2.75 -1.89
N ASP A 174 2.83 2.38 -0.66
CA ASP A 174 1.79 3.00 0.15
C ASP A 174 2.36 3.37 1.52
N MET A 175 2.12 4.61 1.96
CA MET A 175 2.50 5.06 3.31
C MET A 175 1.26 5.38 4.15
N LEU A 176 1.20 4.80 5.34
CA LEU A 176 0.15 4.97 6.33
C LEU A 176 0.70 5.76 7.54
N TYR A 177 0.10 6.89 7.84
CA TYR A 177 0.52 7.78 8.92
C TYR A 177 -0.45 7.68 10.09
N LEU A 178 0.00 7.14 11.22
CA LEU A 178 -0.86 6.85 12.36
C LEU A 178 -0.88 7.99 13.38
N ILE A 179 -2.07 8.45 13.70
CA ILE A 179 -2.37 9.34 14.83
C ILE A 179 -3.23 8.56 15.83
N GLU A 180 -2.81 8.44 17.07
CA GLU A 180 -3.70 7.98 18.14
C GLU A 180 -4.39 9.21 18.74
N PRO A 181 -5.74 9.31 18.62
CA PRO A 181 -6.46 10.55 18.87
C PRO A 181 -6.87 10.76 20.33
N SER A 182 -6.01 10.36 21.30
CA SER A 182 -6.25 10.75 22.70
C SER A 182 -6.06 12.26 22.87
N VAL A 183 -6.85 12.86 23.75
CA VAL A 183 -6.86 14.32 23.97
C VAL A 183 -5.45 14.89 24.18
N ILE A 184 -4.64 14.22 25.00
CA ILE A 184 -3.27 14.70 25.27
C ILE A 184 -2.36 14.64 24.03
N LYS A 185 -2.50 13.59 23.18
CA LYS A 185 -1.68 13.45 21.96
C LYS A 185 -2.11 14.43 20.88
N LEU A 186 -3.42 14.62 20.69
CA LEU A 186 -3.93 15.63 19.77
C LEU A 186 -3.51 17.03 20.18
N ASN A 187 -3.68 17.40 21.46
CA ASN A 187 -3.27 18.70 21.96
C ASN A 187 -1.77 18.92 21.79
N LYS A 188 -0.93 17.89 22.06
CA LYS A 188 0.52 17.98 21.81
C LYS A 188 0.83 18.16 20.32
N LEU A 189 0.16 17.42 19.45
CA LEU A 189 0.34 17.52 18.00
C LEU A 189 0.00 18.93 17.52
N MET A 190 -1.16 19.46 17.90
CA MET A 190 -1.61 20.81 17.54
C MET A 190 -0.73 21.90 18.15
N PHE A 191 -0.23 21.71 19.38
CA PHE A 191 0.66 22.66 20.04
C PHE A 191 2.04 22.74 19.38
N VAL A 192 2.64 21.59 19.05
CA VAL A 192 3.95 21.52 18.37
C VAL A 192 3.84 22.06 16.96
N ASP A 193 2.69 21.88 16.30
CA ASP A 193 2.46 22.33 14.92
C ASP A 193 1.94 23.78 14.81
N ARG A 194 2.09 24.61 15.84
CA ARG A 194 1.69 26.04 15.77
C ARG A 194 2.26 26.78 14.56
N ALA A 195 3.42 26.37 14.05
CA ALA A 195 3.99 26.85 12.79
C ALA A 195 3.35 26.21 11.54
N GLY A 196 2.48 25.21 11.71
CA GLY A 196 1.73 24.53 10.65
C GLY A 196 2.56 23.69 9.68
N ASN A 197 3.79 23.31 10.03
CA ASN A 197 4.67 22.62 9.10
C ASN A 197 4.51 21.09 9.12
N SER A 198 4.35 20.50 10.30
CA SER A 198 4.24 19.04 10.44
C SER A 198 2.91 18.52 9.90
N LEU A 199 1.79 19.17 10.22
CA LEU A 199 0.47 18.81 9.71
C LEU A 199 0.34 19.10 8.21
N LYS A 200 0.92 20.20 7.72
CA LYS A 200 0.99 20.47 6.27
C LYS A 200 1.69 19.36 5.50
N ALA A 201 2.74 18.76 6.05
CA ALA A 201 3.46 17.65 5.43
C ALA A 201 2.60 16.38 5.31
N LEU A 202 1.52 16.25 6.10
CA LEU A 202 0.58 15.13 6.07
C LEU A 202 -0.61 15.36 5.14
N ARG A 203 -0.78 16.58 4.58
CA ARG A 203 -1.82 16.83 3.58
C ARG A 203 -1.60 15.91 2.37
N ASN A 204 -2.69 15.37 1.87
CA ASN A 204 -2.69 14.39 0.77
C ASN A 204 -1.97 13.05 1.08
N LYS A 205 -1.70 12.77 2.36
CA LYS A 205 -1.20 11.48 2.83
C LYS A 205 -2.34 10.62 3.38
N LYS A 206 -2.15 9.29 3.41
CA LYS A 206 -3.11 8.39 4.04
C LYS A 206 -2.95 8.45 5.56
N VAL A 207 -3.67 9.38 6.19
CA VAL A 207 -3.68 9.56 7.64
C VAL A 207 -4.76 8.68 8.25
N ILE A 208 -4.38 7.91 9.27
CA ILE A 208 -5.26 6.98 9.98
C ILE A 208 -5.34 7.40 11.43
N LEU A 209 -6.54 7.59 11.93
CA LEU A 209 -6.78 7.67 13.36
C LEU A 209 -6.81 6.23 13.90
N ASN A 210 -5.78 5.83 14.65
CA ASN A 210 -5.64 4.46 15.15
C ASN A 210 -6.04 4.35 16.61
N GLN A 211 -6.68 3.26 17.00
CA GLN A 211 -7.27 3.06 18.34
C GLN A 211 -8.29 4.16 18.69
N SER A 212 -9.02 4.60 17.71
CA SER A 212 -9.89 5.75 17.81
C SER A 212 -11.26 5.41 18.41
N LEU A 213 -11.67 6.19 19.40
CA LEU A 213 -13.02 6.18 19.95
C LEU A 213 -13.85 7.37 19.42
N LEU A 214 -13.30 8.15 18.49
CA LEU A 214 -13.99 9.32 17.93
C LEU A 214 -15.16 8.88 17.05
N ASN A 215 -16.30 9.55 17.24
CA ASN A 215 -17.43 9.41 16.33
C ASN A 215 -17.22 10.24 15.04
N SER A 216 -18.13 10.12 14.08
CA SER A 216 -17.99 10.79 12.78
C SER A 216 -17.95 12.32 12.89
N LYS A 217 -18.64 12.92 13.88
CA LYS A 217 -18.62 14.37 14.09
C LYS A 217 -17.26 14.81 14.62
N ASP A 218 -16.72 14.11 15.62
CA ASP A 218 -15.42 14.44 16.19
C ASP A 218 -14.30 14.31 15.15
N VAL A 219 -14.41 13.33 14.22
CA VAL A 219 -13.47 13.19 13.09
C VAL A 219 -13.56 14.40 12.16
N LEU A 220 -14.77 14.86 11.81
CA LEU A 220 -14.96 16.05 10.97
C LEU A 220 -14.45 17.32 11.64
N ASP A 221 -14.68 17.48 12.94
CA ASP A 221 -14.16 18.61 13.71
C ASP A 221 -12.61 18.59 13.71
N PHE A 222 -11.99 17.41 13.91
CA PHE A 222 -10.54 17.26 13.81
C PHE A 222 -10.01 17.56 12.41
N GLU A 223 -10.67 17.07 11.34
CA GLU A 223 -10.31 17.40 9.95
C GLU A 223 -10.33 18.91 9.69
N TYR A 224 -11.36 19.59 10.19
CA TYR A 224 -11.51 21.03 10.04
C TYR A 224 -10.40 21.80 10.75
N GLU A 225 -10.12 21.46 12.02
CA GLU A 225 -9.12 22.13 12.83
C GLU A 225 -7.68 21.88 12.36
N SER A 226 -7.38 20.64 11.96
CA SER A 226 -6.03 20.24 11.53
C SER A 226 -5.74 20.55 10.06
N GLY A 227 -6.77 20.73 9.24
CA GLY A 227 -6.66 20.83 7.78
C GLY A 227 -6.18 19.54 7.12
N LEU A 228 -6.29 18.40 7.81
CA LEU A 228 -6.01 17.08 7.28
C LEU A 228 -7.28 16.42 6.73
N LYS A 229 -7.10 15.43 5.87
CA LYS A 229 -8.15 14.50 5.48
C LYS A 229 -7.83 13.13 6.07
N ILE A 230 -8.80 12.57 6.82
CA ILE A 230 -8.61 11.26 7.46
C ILE A 230 -8.99 10.16 6.47
N PHE A 231 -7.99 9.33 6.15
CA PHE A 231 -8.18 8.18 5.25
C PHE A 231 -9.04 7.09 5.91
N TYR A 232 -8.80 6.80 7.20
CA TYR A 232 -9.57 5.81 7.93
C TYR A 232 -9.59 6.10 9.43
N ASN A 233 -10.77 5.92 10.04
CA ASN A 233 -10.95 6.00 11.48
C ASN A 233 -10.99 4.56 12.03
N MET A 234 -9.83 4.07 12.53
CA MET A 234 -9.64 2.70 13.00
C MET A 234 -10.02 2.59 14.47
N PRO A 235 -11.05 1.81 14.81
CA PRO A 235 -11.41 1.57 16.20
C PRO A 235 -10.33 0.78 16.93
N PRO A 236 -10.37 0.69 18.27
CA PRO A 236 -9.56 -0.27 19.01
C PRO A 236 -9.80 -1.69 18.51
N LEU A 237 -8.72 -2.43 18.28
CA LEU A 237 -8.74 -3.79 17.72
C LEU A 237 -8.11 -4.77 18.72
N ASP A 238 -8.57 -6.01 18.73
CA ASP A 238 -7.91 -7.10 19.47
C ASP A 238 -6.96 -7.85 18.54
N GLU A 239 -5.66 -7.75 18.79
CA GLU A 239 -4.63 -8.42 17.99
C GLU A 239 -4.64 -9.94 18.08
N ARG A 240 -5.44 -10.52 18.98
CA ARG A 240 -5.60 -11.98 19.14
C ARG A 240 -6.68 -12.56 18.24
N GLU A 241 -7.54 -11.72 17.66
CA GLU A 241 -8.55 -12.16 16.71
C GLU A 241 -7.93 -12.59 15.38
N LYS A 242 -8.42 -13.69 14.83
CA LYS A 242 -7.93 -14.25 13.56
C LYS A 242 -8.41 -13.47 12.34
N SER A 243 -9.61 -12.90 12.41
CA SER A 243 -10.20 -12.10 11.34
C SER A 243 -10.91 -10.89 11.95
N ILE A 244 -10.52 -9.70 11.54
CA ILE A 244 -10.98 -8.44 12.12
C ILE A 244 -11.73 -7.66 11.04
N HIS A 245 -13.05 -7.53 11.21
CA HIS A 245 -13.92 -6.86 10.23
C HIS A 245 -13.50 -5.42 9.91
N ALA A 246 -13.05 -4.65 10.89
CA ALA A 246 -12.56 -3.29 10.65
C ALA A 246 -11.30 -3.28 9.77
N LEU A 247 -10.39 -4.26 9.92
CA LEU A 247 -9.23 -4.42 9.05
C LEU A 247 -9.63 -4.86 7.64
N ASN A 248 -10.63 -5.72 7.49
CA ASN A 248 -11.12 -6.11 6.16
C ASN A 248 -11.65 -4.89 5.39
N LYS A 249 -12.48 -4.05 6.03
CA LYS A 249 -12.94 -2.79 5.42
C LYS A 249 -11.78 -1.86 5.05
N PHE A 250 -10.82 -1.72 5.94
CA PHE A 250 -9.63 -0.91 5.71
C PHE A 250 -8.80 -1.42 4.52
N LEU A 251 -8.57 -2.74 4.43
CA LEU A 251 -7.85 -3.37 3.33
C LEU A 251 -8.56 -3.19 1.98
N VAL A 252 -9.89 -3.28 1.96
CA VAL A 252 -10.68 -2.97 0.75
C VAL A 252 -10.49 -1.52 0.34
N MET A 253 -10.48 -0.57 1.27
CA MET A 253 -10.20 0.85 0.98
C MET A 253 -8.76 1.08 0.49
N LEU A 254 -7.81 0.24 0.91
CA LEU A 254 -6.45 0.24 0.38
C LEU A 254 -6.34 -0.39 -1.02
N GLY A 255 -7.43 -0.95 -1.57
CA GLY A 255 -7.46 -1.58 -2.88
C GLY A 255 -7.09 -3.07 -2.90
N PHE A 256 -7.13 -3.74 -1.75
CA PHE A 256 -7.10 -5.21 -1.72
C PHE A 256 -8.49 -5.75 -2.06
N GLY A 257 -8.55 -6.94 -2.70
CA GLY A 257 -9.83 -7.61 -2.99
C GLY A 257 -10.65 -7.85 -1.71
N LYS A 258 -11.96 -8.09 -1.89
CA LYS A 258 -12.84 -8.41 -0.74
C LYS A 258 -12.26 -9.58 0.03
N GLN A 259 -11.96 -9.34 1.28
CA GLN A 259 -11.61 -10.37 2.25
C GLN A 259 -12.92 -11.08 2.61
N SER A 260 -13.00 -12.40 2.49
CA SER A 260 -14.18 -13.15 2.89
C SER A 260 -14.34 -13.04 4.41
N ASP A 261 -15.44 -12.44 4.86
CA ASP A 261 -15.84 -12.49 6.26
C ASP A 261 -16.37 -13.90 6.54
N THR A 262 -15.50 -14.77 7.01
CA THR A 262 -15.80 -16.19 7.31
C THR A 262 -16.98 -16.35 8.28
N GLU A 263 -17.27 -15.34 9.11
CA GLU A 263 -18.40 -15.38 10.05
C GLU A 263 -19.78 -15.15 9.41
N GLU A 264 -19.87 -14.40 8.30
CA GLU A 264 -21.16 -14.25 7.59
C GLU A 264 -21.53 -15.49 6.77
N GLU A 265 -20.56 -16.22 6.24
CA GLU A 265 -20.79 -17.48 5.56
C GLU A 265 -21.20 -18.60 6.53
N GLU A 266 -20.60 -18.68 7.71
CA GLU A 266 -21.02 -19.64 8.74
C GLU A 266 -22.42 -19.36 9.28
N LYS A 267 -22.82 -18.09 9.43
CA LYS A 267 -24.19 -17.72 9.82
C LYS A 267 -25.21 -18.01 8.73
N LYS A 268 -24.89 -17.74 7.46
CA LYS A 268 -25.75 -18.09 6.32
C LYS A 268 -25.93 -19.60 6.18
N ASN A 269 -24.87 -20.37 6.33
CA ASN A 269 -24.92 -21.83 6.25
C ASN A 269 -25.67 -22.45 7.44
N LYS A 270 -25.60 -21.88 8.65
CA LYS A 270 -26.41 -22.30 9.80
C LYS A 270 -27.89 -21.97 9.63
N ILE A 271 -28.23 -20.84 8.99
CA ILE A 271 -29.64 -20.47 8.73
C ILE A 271 -30.24 -21.34 7.62
N LEU A 272 -29.45 -21.64 6.57
CA LEU A 272 -29.92 -22.57 5.50
C LEU A 272 -30.07 -24.02 5.97
N GLY A 273 -29.28 -24.46 6.96
CA GLY A 273 -29.42 -25.80 7.56
C GLY A 273 -30.63 -25.98 8.49
N LEU A 274 -31.30 -24.89 8.89
CA LEU A 274 -32.47 -24.91 9.76
C LEU A 274 -33.82 -24.99 8.99
N PHE A 275 -33.80 -24.85 7.67
CA PHE A 275 -35.00 -24.91 6.80
C PHE A 275 -34.98 -26.05 5.80
N GLY A 276 -34.15 -27.07 6.01
CA GLY A 276 -34.16 -28.32 5.25
C GLY A 276 -35.18 -29.31 5.85
N PHE A 277 -36.39 -29.32 5.32
CA PHE A 277 -37.33 -30.45 5.41
C PHE A 277 -37.13 -31.35 4.20
#